data_d83c8d2ef257f277fd1c1acd251274d3
#
_entry.id   d83c8d2ef257f277fd1c1acd251274d3
#
_cell.length_a   1.000
_cell.length_b   1.000
_cell.length_c   1.000
_cell.angle_alpha   90.00
_cell.angle_beta   90.00
_cell.angle_gamma   90.00
#
_symmetry.space_group_name_H-M   'P 1'
#
loop_
_entity.id
_entity.type
_entity.pdbx_description
1 polymer ?
#
loop_
_entity_poly.entity_id
_entity_poly.type
_entity_poly.pdbx_seq_one_letter_code
_entity_poly.pdbx_strand_id
1 'polypeptide(L)'
;VCCMYALKNAQLIKEKYPDAEVSIHYIDLRAGGEGYEEFYIRAQKLGINFIRGRVSEVEEVDGSLRVNYEDTLLGGFRSRPYDLVVLSAGLEANQDAEVVGNLLGLSKRPDRFFEIAHPKMRPVEAHIDGVFIAGCASGPKEIQVSIAQGEAAAAKAMRLLLRGELTLDPVVAMVDPDKCIGCKLCVETCPSKAISVNGTALVDEAACKGCGTCAAACPVDAIDMTLFSDEQILAQIRAATAVKGDYPFIVGFLCNWCSYAGADLAGTSRIQYPTNMRTIRVMCVGRVDPAFVIEALKGGADGVLISGCRLGECHYNRGNYQAYQRVQVLKGVLEGVGINPGRVKIIWCAASEGEILAKEVRKFVRELEEMGPIGTELRSPEAEVPAGGGH
;
A
#
# COMPACT_ATOMS: atom_id res chain seq x y z
N VAL A 1 -11.39 8.38 -19.98
CA VAL A 1 -12.33 9.50 -20.18
C VAL A 1 -11.80 10.47 -21.22
N CYS A 2 -10.60 11.07 -21.03
CA CYS A 2 -10.05 12.10 -21.94
C CYS A 2 -9.95 11.63 -23.40
N CYS A 3 -9.52 10.39 -23.65
CA CYS A 3 -9.48 9.85 -25.02
C CYS A 3 -10.87 9.85 -25.68
N MET A 4 -11.90 9.43 -24.92
CA MET A 4 -13.26 9.28 -25.48
C MET A 4 -13.92 10.62 -25.74
N TYR A 5 -13.78 11.63 -24.87
CA TYR A 5 -14.34 12.95 -25.18
C TYR A 5 -13.55 13.67 -26.30
N ALA A 6 -12.23 13.45 -26.41
CA ALA A 6 -11.46 13.97 -27.54
C ALA A 6 -11.96 13.37 -28.85
N LEU A 7 -12.19 12.05 -28.92
CA LEU A 7 -12.78 11.37 -30.07
C LEU A 7 -14.16 11.92 -30.41
N LYS A 8 -15.03 12.09 -29.38
CA LYS A 8 -16.37 12.66 -29.58
C LYS A 8 -16.31 14.06 -30.16
N ASN A 9 -15.50 14.94 -29.57
CA ASN A 9 -15.39 16.33 -30.04
C ASN A 9 -14.83 16.38 -31.46
N ALA A 10 -13.83 15.55 -31.78
CA ALA A 10 -13.28 15.46 -33.13
C ALA A 10 -14.32 15.01 -34.17
N GLN A 11 -15.17 14.00 -33.84
CA GLN A 11 -16.25 13.57 -34.71
C GLN A 11 -17.31 14.68 -34.93
N LEU A 12 -17.72 15.37 -33.85
CA LEU A 12 -18.66 16.50 -33.94
C LEU A 12 -18.10 17.66 -34.80
N ILE A 13 -16.81 17.92 -34.74
CA ILE A 13 -16.19 18.92 -35.61
C ILE A 13 -16.24 18.48 -37.07
N LYS A 14 -15.89 17.23 -37.37
CA LYS A 14 -15.93 16.69 -38.74
C LYS A 14 -17.37 16.62 -39.31
N GLU A 15 -18.35 16.30 -38.47
CA GLU A 15 -19.76 16.30 -38.87
C GLU A 15 -20.25 17.71 -39.21
N LYS A 16 -19.85 18.72 -38.42
CA LYS A 16 -20.28 20.11 -38.63
C LYS A 16 -19.46 20.85 -39.69
N TYR A 17 -18.19 20.54 -39.80
CA TYR A 17 -17.21 21.13 -40.70
C TYR A 17 -16.48 20.00 -41.44
N PRO A 18 -17.05 19.41 -42.52
CA PRO A 18 -16.45 18.27 -43.22
C PRO A 18 -15.07 18.51 -43.78
N ASP A 19 -14.79 19.78 -44.21
CA ASP A 19 -13.54 20.17 -44.77
C ASP A 19 -12.42 20.49 -43.73
N ALA A 20 -12.78 20.55 -42.45
CA ALA A 20 -11.80 20.75 -41.39
C ALA A 20 -10.83 19.56 -41.28
N GLU A 21 -9.55 19.84 -41.22
CA GLU A 21 -8.52 18.83 -40.95
C GLU A 21 -8.38 18.67 -39.44
N VAL A 22 -8.76 17.50 -38.91
CA VAL A 22 -8.72 17.21 -37.48
C VAL A 22 -7.65 16.17 -37.19
N SER A 23 -6.75 16.49 -36.29
CA SER A 23 -5.70 15.55 -35.83
C SER A 23 -5.77 15.33 -34.32
N ILE A 24 -5.62 14.09 -33.89
CA ILE A 24 -5.50 13.71 -32.48
C ILE A 24 -4.07 13.21 -32.23
N HIS A 25 -3.31 13.97 -31.44
CA HIS A 25 -2.01 13.53 -30.94
C HIS A 25 -2.22 12.73 -29.65
N TYR A 26 -1.67 11.53 -29.57
CA TYR A 26 -1.88 10.63 -28.42
C TYR A 26 -0.64 9.78 -28.13
N ILE A 27 -0.41 9.46 -26.86
CA ILE A 27 0.59 8.47 -26.43
C ILE A 27 -0.04 7.09 -26.47
N ASP A 28 -1.15 6.92 -25.73
CA ASP A 28 -2.01 5.75 -25.71
C ASP A 28 -3.46 6.19 -25.89
N LEU A 29 -4.17 5.55 -26.81
CA LEU A 29 -5.59 5.77 -26.98
C LEU A 29 -6.33 4.64 -26.29
N ARG A 30 -7.09 4.97 -25.25
CA ARG A 30 -7.82 3.99 -24.43
C ARG A 30 -9.31 4.07 -24.72
N ALA A 31 -9.77 3.17 -25.60
CA ALA A 31 -11.18 2.96 -25.94
C ALA A 31 -11.72 1.73 -25.18
N GLY A 32 -11.59 1.76 -23.86
CA GLY A 32 -11.97 0.63 -22.99
C GLY A 32 -13.42 0.72 -22.53
N GLY A 33 -14.33 0.11 -23.25
CA GLY A 33 -15.76 0.05 -22.95
C GLY A 33 -16.53 -0.58 -24.11
N GLU A 34 -17.75 -1.01 -23.87
CA GLU A 34 -18.61 -1.58 -24.91
C GLU A 34 -18.92 -0.53 -25.98
N GLY A 35 -18.65 -0.85 -27.25
CA GLY A 35 -18.86 0.03 -28.39
C GLY A 35 -17.81 1.14 -28.58
N TYR A 36 -16.77 1.23 -27.74
CA TYR A 36 -15.80 2.32 -27.81
C TYR A 36 -14.73 2.08 -28.88
N GLU A 37 -14.39 0.85 -29.16
CA GLU A 37 -13.52 0.51 -30.29
C GLU A 37 -14.19 0.84 -31.61
N GLU A 38 -15.47 0.52 -31.76
CA GLU A 38 -16.25 0.87 -32.94
C GLU A 38 -16.39 2.39 -33.10
N PHE A 39 -16.49 3.11 -31.98
CA PHE A 39 -16.50 4.57 -31.98
C PHE A 39 -15.17 5.15 -32.47
N TYR A 40 -14.06 4.58 -32.07
CA TYR A 40 -12.73 4.92 -32.55
C TYR A 40 -12.56 4.62 -34.04
N ILE A 41 -12.97 3.43 -34.50
CA ILE A 41 -12.96 3.06 -35.92
C ILE A 41 -13.80 4.03 -36.77
N ARG A 42 -14.93 4.47 -36.24
CA ARG A 42 -15.78 5.48 -36.90
C ARG A 42 -15.04 6.80 -37.06
N ALA A 43 -14.33 7.25 -36.04
CA ALA A 43 -13.52 8.48 -36.11
C ALA A 43 -12.44 8.38 -37.20
N GLN A 44 -11.79 7.23 -37.35
CA GLN A 44 -10.84 6.97 -38.44
C GLN A 44 -11.52 7.06 -39.84
N LYS A 45 -12.71 6.45 -39.99
CA LYS A 45 -13.49 6.50 -41.24
C LYS A 45 -13.97 7.90 -41.61
N LEU A 46 -14.12 8.79 -40.63
CA LEU A 46 -14.45 10.21 -40.87
C LEU A 46 -13.21 11.04 -41.29
N GLY A 47 -12.03 10.41 -41.42
CA GLY A 47 -10.83 11.07 -41.86
C GLY A 47 -10.16 11.90 -40.77
N ILE A 48 -10.37 11.57 -39.50
CA ILE A 48 -9.61 12.14 -38.39
C ILE A 48 -8.23 11.51 -38.38
N ASN A 49 -7.17 12.34 -38.35
CA ASN A 49 -5.79 11.89 -38.30
C ASN A 49 -5.39 11.51 -36.89
N PHE A 50 -4.81 10.33 -36.72
CA PHE A 50 -4.31 9.82 -35.45
C PHE A 50 -2.80 9.78 -35.47
N ILE A 51 -2.14 10.62 -34.66
CA ILE A 51 -0.69 10.76 -34.60
C ILE A 51 -0.21 10.23 -33.26
N ARG A 52 0.44 9.06 -33.28
CA ARG A 52 0.96 8.44 -32.06
C ARG A 52 2.31 9.03 -31.73
N GLY A 53 2.38 9.68 -30.58
CA GLY A 53 3.62 10.27 -30.09
C GLY A 53 3.36 11.36 -29.06
N ARG A 54 4.43 11.91 -28.55
CA ARG A 54 4.37 12.94 -27.51
C ARG A 54 4.52 14.33 -28.17
N VAL A 55 3.58 15.21 -27.89
CA VAL A 55 3.75 16.63 -28.17
C VAL A 55 4.77 17.18 -27.18
N SER A 56 5.84 17.76 -27.68
CA SER A 56 6.89 18.40 -26.89
C SER A 56 6.59 19.85 -26.59
N GLU A 57 6.04 20.57 -27.59
CA GLU A 57 5.83 22.00 -27.48
C GLU A 57 4.74 22.48 -28.43
N VAL A 58 4.08 23.56 -28.08
CA VAL A 58 3.16 24.30 -28.92
C VAL A 58 3.63 25.76 -28.92
N GLU A 59 4.02 26.26 -30.09
CA GLU A 59 4.55 27.61 -30.28
C GLU A 59 3.59 28.44 -31.14
N GLU A 60 3.47 29.72 -30.87
CA GLU A 60 2.81 30.67 -31.79
C GLU A 60 3.85 31.24 -32.74
N VAL A 61 3.66 31.00 -34.03
CA VAL A 61 4.58 31.45 -35.10
C VAL A 61 3.75 32.07 -36.21
N ASP A 62 3.97 33.35 -36.51
CA ASP A 62 3.30 34.08 -37.57
C ASP A 62 1.75 34.00 -37.56
N GLY A 63 1.17 34.00 -36.35
CA GLY A 63 -0.29 33.94 -36.16
C GLY A 63 -0.89 32.54 -36.30
N SER A 64 -0.07 31.51 -36.48
CA SER A 64 -0.45 30.09 -36.47
C SER A 64 0.14 29.37 -35.26
N LEU A 65 -0.47 28.30 -34.83
CA LEU A 65 0.05 27.46 -33.77
C LEU A 65 0.88 26.32 -34.37
N ARG A 66 2.15 26.27 -34.04
CA ARG A 66 3.05 25.19 -34.46
C ARG A 66 3.16 24.14 -33.36
N VAL A 67 2.80 22.91 -33.69
CA VAL A 67 2.89 21.75 -32.75
C VAL A 67 4.13 20.95 -33.11
N ASN A 68 5.07 20.87 -32.17
CA ASN A 68 6.28 20.06 -32.28
C ASN A 68 6.04 18.72 -31.55
N TYR A 69 6.28 17.61 -32.22
CA TYR A 69 5.97 16.28 -31.67
C TYR A 69 6.91 15.19 -32.19
N GLU A 70 7.04 14.14 -31.44
CA GLU A 70 7.63 12.88 -31.87
C GLU A 70 6.54 12.02 -32.52
N ASP A 71 6.80 11.49 -33.71
CA ASP A 71 5.94 10.51 -34.37
C ASP A 71 6.54 9.11 -34.17
N THR A 72 5.93 8.30 -33.31
CA THR A 72 6.45 6.97 -32.98
C THR A 72 6.11 5.90 -34.01
N LEU A 73 5.20 6.16 -34.94
CA LEU A 73 4.85 5.25 -36.03
C LEU A 73 5.69 5.48 -37.28
N LEU A 74 5.89 6.75 -37.64
CA LEU A 74 6.70 7.12 -38.81
C LEU A 74 8.18 7.39 -38.48
N GLY A 75 8.48 7.49 -37.18
CA GLY A 75 9.80 7.77 -36.64
C GLY A 75 10.21 9.25 -36.73
N GLY A 76 10.89 9.74 -35.70
CA GLY A 76 11.52 11.06 -35.63
C GLY A 76 10.61 12.21 -35.20
N PHE A 77 11.27 13.36 -35.01
CA PHE A 77 10.60 14.60 -34.64
C PHE A 77 9.99 15.29 -35.86
N ARG A 78 8.81 15.84 -35.67
CA ARG A 78 8.02 16.52 -36.68
C ARG A 78 7.44 17.81 -36.14
N SER A 79 7.12 18.73 -37.04
CA SER A 79 6.47 19.99 -36.74
C SER A 79 5.33 20.22 -37.72
N ARG A 80 4.17 20.64 -37.23
CA ARG A 80 2.99 20.89 -38.07
C ARG A 80 2.24 22.14 -37.61
N PRO A 81 1.83 23.03 -38.53
CA PRO A 81 1.00 24.18 -38.19
C PRO A 81 -0.46 23.77 -38.01
N TYR A 82 -1.16 24.46 -37.13
CA TYR A 82 -2.60 24.33 -36.85
C TYR A 82 -3.20 25.71 -36.60
N ASP A 83 -4.47 25.90 -36.95
CA ASP A 83 -5.23 27.12 -36.64
C ASP A 83 -5.75 27.10 -35.19
N LEU A 84 -5.99 25.89 -34.64
CA LEU A 84 -6.48 25.72 -33.30
C LEU A 84 -5.87 24.48 -32.66
N VAL A 85 -5.42 24.59 -31.43
CA VAL A 85 -4.99 23.47 -30.58
C VAL A 85 -5.90 23.34 -29.37
N VAL A 86 -6.50 22.16 -29.22
CA VAL A 86 -7.37 21.84 -28.08
C VAL A 86 -6.64 20.91 -27.13
N LEU A 87 -6.44 21.33 -25.90
CA LEU A 87 -5.83 20.51 -24.86
C LEU A 87 -6.86 19.53 -24.29
N SER A 88 -6.60 18.23 -24.46
CA SER A 88 -7.41 17.17 -23.86
C SER A 88 -6.89 16.90 -22.43
N ALA A 89 -7.18 17.83 -21.51
CA ALA A 89 -6.79 17.74 -20.12
C ALA A 89 -7.53 16.60 -19.41
N GLY A 90 -6.87 15.97 -18.44
CA GLY A 90 -7.48 14.93 -17.61
C GLY A 90 -8.39 15.49 -16.53
N LEU A 91 -8.84 14.60 -15.64
CA LEU A 91 -9.59 14.96 -14.45
C LEU A 91 -8.65 14.87 -13.24
N GLU A 92 -8.69 15.87 -12.39
CA GLU A 92 -7.99 15.91 -11.11
C GLU A 92 -8.98 15.73 -9.96
N ALA A 93 -8.48 15.31 -8.80
CA ALA A 93 -9.27 15.25 -7.59
C ALA A 93 -9.68 16.67 -7.17
N ASN A 94 -10.92 16.81 -6.65
CA ASN A 94 -11.40 18.09 -6.15
C ASN A 94 -10.49 18.60 -5.02
N GLN A 95 -10.30 19.91 -4.96
CA GLN A 95 -9.50 20.56 -3.92
C GLN A 95 -10.07 20.28 -2.51
N ASP A 96 -11.39 20.18 -2.37
CA ASP A 96 -12.07 19.85 -1.13
C ASP A 96 -11.89 18.40 -0.68
N ALA A 97 -11.34 17.52 -1.52
CA ALA A 97 -11.07 16.13 -1.16
C ALA A 97 -10.19 16.00 0.10
N GLU A 98 -9.30 16.99 0.36
CA GLU A 98 -8.51 17.04 1.58
C GLU A 98 -9.39 17.22 2.83
N VAL A 99 -10.31 18.16 2.80
CA VAL A 99 -11.21 18.48 3.92
C VAL A 99 -12.15 17.31 4.20
N VAL A 100 -12.82 16.80 3.16
CA VAL A 100 -13.74 15.66 3.28
C VAL A 100 -13.02 14.40 3.73
N GLY A 101 -11.83 14.12 3.16
CA GLY A 101 -11.01 12.99 3.56
C GLY A 101 -10.59 13.04 5.02
N ASN A 102 -10.23 14.21 5.51
CA ASN A 102 -9.88 14.42 6.91
C ASN A 102 -11.09 14.30 7.85
N LEU A 103 -12.25 14.81 7.45
CA LEU A 103 -13.48 14.75 8.24
C LEU A 103 -13.98 13.30 8.41
N LEU A 104 -13.94 12.52 7.35
CA LEU A 104 -14.45 11.15 7.32
C LEU A 104 -13.36 10.09 7.52
N GLY A 105 -12.10 10.46 7.73
CA GLY A 105 -10.99 9.53 7.87
C GLY A 105 -10.69 8.71 6.60
N LEU A 106 -11.01 9.25 5.42
CA LEU A 106 -10.85 8.53 4.15
C LEU A 106 -9.41 8.56 3.66
N SER A 107 -8.97 7.42 3.17
CA SER A 107 -7.70 7.27 2.48
C SER A 107 -7.74 7.88 1.10
N LYS A 108 -6.59 8.38 0.67
CA LYS A 108 -6.39 8.90 -0.68
C LYS A 108 -5.21 8.23 -1.35
N ARG A 109 -5.33 8.02 -2.64
CA ARG A 109 -4.24 7.57 -3.49
C ARG A 109 -3.25 8.73 -3.75
N PRO A 110 -2.06 8.45 -4.30
CA PRO A 110 -1.09 9.50 -4.66
C PRO A 110 -1.64 10.57 -5.62
N ASP A 111 -2.62 10.21 -6.47
CA ASP A 111 -3.33 11.12 -7.37
C ASP A 111 -4.45 11.93 -6.69
N ARG A 112 -4.53 11.87 -5.35
CA ARG A 112 -5.46 12.58 -4.45
C ARG A 112 -6.93 12.16 -4.53
N PHE A 113 -7.32 11.22 -5.39
CA PHE A 113 -8.65 10.62 -5.36
C PHE A 113 -8.82 9.70 -4.15
N PHE A 114 -10.06 9.55 -3.67
CA PHE A 114 -10.35 8.63 -2.57
C PHE A 114 -10.09 7.18 -2.95
N GLU A 115 -9.55 6.45 -2.01
CA GLU A 115 -9.26 5.03 -2.17
C GLU A 115 -10.49 4.19 -1.83
N ILE A 116 -10.83 3.25 -2.72
CA ILE A 116 -11.86 2.24 -2.49
C ILE A 116 -11.26 1.03 -1.77
N ALA A 117 -12.06 0.35 -0.95
CA ALA A 117 -11.58 -0.75 -0.13
C ALA A 117 -11.02 -1.93 -0.94
N HIS A 118 -11.59 -2.22 -2.11
CA HIS A 118 -11.05 -3.23 -3.01
C HIS A 118 -11.65 -3.09 -4.43
N PRO A 119 -10.83 -3.05 -5.49
CA PRO A 119 -11.30 -2.76 -6.85
C PRO A 119 -12.30 -3.78 -7.43
N LYS A 120 -12.23 -5.04 -7.00
CA LYS A 120 -13.12 -6.12 -7.48
C LYS A 120 -14.20 -6.47 -6.47
N MET A 121 -13.88 -6.58 -5.21
CA MET A 121 -14.77 -7.11 -4.18
C MET A 121 -15.61 -6.04 -3.50
N ARG A 122 -15.05 -4.81 -3.36
CA ARG A 122 -15.67 -3.68 -2.67
C ARG A 122 -15.45 -2.38 -3.46
N PRO A 123 -15.95 -2.31 -4.71
CA PRO A 123 -15.58 -1.25 -5.66
C PRO A 123 -16.21 0.11 -5.38
N VAL A 124 -17.16 0.19 -4.46
CA VAL A 124 -17.86 1.43 -4.06
C VAL A 124 -17.81 1.68 -2.55
N GLU A 125 -17.11 0.83 -1.79
CA GLU A 125 -16.98 0.97 -0.34
C GLU A 125 -15.64 1.61 -0.01
N ALA A 126 -15.63 2.52 0.96
CA ALA A 126 -14.41 3.00 1.59
C ALA A 126 -13.83 1.91 2.52
N HIS A 127 -12.63 2.14 3.04
CA HIS A 127 -12.07 1.30 4.11
C HIS A 127 -12.84 1.45 5.44
N ILE A 128 -13.64 2.50 5.58
CA ILE A 128 -14.50 2.75 6.74
C ILE A 128 -15.91 2.27 6.41
N ASP A 129 -16.48 1.45 7.29
CA ASP A 129 -17.84 0.95 7.11
C ASP A 129 -18.87 2.08 7.20
N GLY A 130 -19.91 1.99 6.37
CA GLY A 130 -20.95 3.01 6.26
C GLY A 130 -20.58 4.18 5.34
N VAL A 131 -19.38 4.24 4.79
CA VAL A 131 -18.96 5.24 3.81
C VAL A 131 -18.80 4.60 2.44
N PHE A 132 -19.43 5.21 1.44
CA PHE A 132 -19.44 4.72 0.06
C PHE A 132 -18.88 5.79 -0.88
N ILE A 133 -18.13 5.37 -1.88
CA ILE A 133 -17.44 6.23 -2.83
C ILE A 133 -17.91 5.84 -4.24
N ALA A 134 -18.42 6.82 -5.00
CA ALA A 134 -18.91 6.57 -6.35
C ALA A 134 -18.43 7.65 -7.33
N GLY A 135 -18.43 7.30 -8.61
CA GLY A 135 -18.10 8.22 -9.70
C GLY A 135 -16.69 8.80 -9.60
N CYS A 136 -16.52 10.03 -10.01
CA CYS A 136 -15.23 10.71 -10.08
C CYS A 136 -14.56 10.95 -8.71
N ALA A 137 -15.24 10.67 -7.60
CA ALA A 137 -14.62 10.75 -6.27
C ALA A 137 -13.48 9.72 -6.08
N SER A 138 -13.56 8.56 -6.77
CA SER A 138 -12.54 7.50 -6.71
C SER A 138 -11.62 7.44 -7.95
N GLY A 139 -11.66 8.46 -8.81
CA GLY A 139 -10.83 8.56 -10.01
C GLY A 139 -11.62 8.97 -11.24
N PRO A 140 -10.94 9.33 -12.35
CA PRO A 140 -11.60 9.69 -13.60
C PRO A 140 -12.53 8.58 -14.08
N LYS A 141 -13.82 8.91 -14.29
CA LYS A 141 -14.86 7.99 -14.75
C LYS A 141 -15.82 8.67 -15.71
N GLU A 142 -16.43 7.84 -16.53
CA GLU A 142 -17.48 8.23 -17.45
C GLU A 142 -18.84 8.30 -16.76
N ILE A 143 -19.80 8.95 -17.41
CA ILE A 143 -21.15 9.14 -16.87
C ILE A 143 -21.80 7.79 -16.58
N GLN A 144 -21.73 6.83 -17.51
CA GLN A 144 -22.33 5.49 -17.35
C GLN A 144 -21.75 4.75 -16.13
N VAL A 145 -20.43 4.73 -16.02
CA VAL A 145 -19.75 4.10 -14.86
C VAL A 145 -20.09 4.84 -13.57
N SER A 146 -20.18 6.17 -13.59
CA SER A 146 -20.53 6.97 -12.43
C SER A 146 -21.96 6.68 -11.94
N ILE A 147 -22.92 6.54 -12.87
CA ILE A 147 -24.31 6.16 -12.55
C ILE A 147 -24.34 4.76 -11.93
N ALA A 148 -23.75 3.77 -12.58
CA ALA A 148 -23.71 2.39 -12.09
C ALA A 148 -23.06 2.30 -10.69
N GLN A 149 -22.00 3.08 -10.43
CA GLN A 149 -21.40 3.15 -9.12
C GLN A 149 -22.30 3.83 -8.08
N GLY A 150 -23.04 4.87 -8.48
CA GLY A 150 -24.03 5.51 -7.62
C GLY A 150 -25.13 4.54 -7.18
N GLU A 151 -25.67 3.76 -8.12
CA GLU A 151 -26.66 2.71 -7.85
C GLU A 151 -26.08 1.61 -6.95
N ALA A 152 -24.87 1.16 -7.23
CA ALA A 152 -24.18 0.17 -6.40
C ALA A 152 -23.92 0.70 -4.97
N ALA A 153 -23.53 1.95 -4.83
CA ALA A 153 -23.32 2.59 -3.51
C ALA A 153 -24.65 2.69 -2.73
N ALA A 154 -25.74 3.08 -3.41
CA ALA A 154 -27.06 3.14 -2.81
C ALA A 154 -27.56 1.74 -2.37
N ALA A 155 -27.37 0.71 -3.18
CA ALA A 155 -27.72 -0.67 -2.84
C ALA A 155 -26.92 -1.18 -1.63
N LYS A 156 -25.63 -0.83 -1.55
CA LYS A 156 -24.77 -1.17 -0.40
C LYS A 156 -25.19 -0.44 0.88
N ALA A 157 -25.52 0.85 0.78
CA ALA A 157 -26.05 1.63 1.90
C ALA A 157 -27.39 1.06 2.40
N MET A 158 -28.30 0.74 1.47
CA MET A 158 -29.59 0.16 1.79
C MET A 158 -29.45 -1.17 2.56
N ARG A 159 -28.47 -2.00 2.20
CA ARG A 159 -28.23 -3.26 2.90
C ARG A 159 -27.88 -3.07 4.38
N LEU A 160 -27.13 -2.03 4.72
CA LEU A 160 -26.83 -1.69 6.12
C LEU A 160 -28.08 -1.14 6.83
N LEU A 161 -28.77 -0.21 6.18
CA LEU A 161 -29.97 0.41 6.75
C LEU A 161 -31.11 -0.59 7.01
N LEU A 162 -31.32 -1.53 6.10
CA LEU A 162 -32.34 -2.58 6.26
C LEU A 162 -32.00 -3.58 7.36
N ARG A 163 -30.73 -3.84 7.63
CA ARG A 163 -30.32 -4.72 8.73
C ARG A 163 -30.53 -4.06 10.10
N GLY A 164 -30.42 -2.74 10.18
CA GLY A 164 -30.50 -1.99 11.44
C GLY A 164 -29.34 -2.22 12.40
N GLU A 165 -28.36 -3.04 12.01
CA GLU A 165 -27.17 -3.39 12.79
C GLU A 165 -25.95 -3.50 11.90
N LEU A 166 -24.79 -3.20 12.49
CA LEU A 166 -23.48 -3.37 11.86
C LEU A 166 -22.70 -4.42 12.65
N THR A 167 -22.27 -5.50 11.97
CA THR A 167 -21.35 -6.47 12.58
C THR A 167 -19.94 -5.91 12.55
N LEU A 168 -19.38 -5.64 13.72
CA LEU A 168 -18.02 -5.15 13.85
C LEU A 168 -17.00 -6.29 13.76
N ASP A 169 -15.79 -5.97 13.32
CA ASP A 169 -14.66 -6.90 13.38
C ASP A 169 -14.30 -7.11 14.87
N PRO A 170 -14.14 -8.36 15.34
CA PRO A 170 -13.78 -8.63 16.73
C PRO A 170 -12.36 -8.18 17.08
N VAL A 171 -11.52 -7.86 16.09
CA VAL A 171 -10.16 -7.40 16.31
C VAL A 171 -10.15 -5.88 16.48
N VAL A 172 -10.17 -5.42 17.71
CA VAL A 172 -10.13 -3.98 18.04
C VAL A 172 -9.05 -3.70 19.09
N ALA A 173 -8.61 -2.45 19.14
CA ALA A 173 -7.69 -2.00 20.18
C ALA A 173 -8.42 -1.77 21.50
N MET A 174 -7.82 -2.20 22.60
CA MET A 174 -8.28 -1.96 23.96
C MET A 174 -7.27 -1.09 24.70
N VAL A 175 -7.77 -0.20 25.55
CA VAL A 175 -6.94 0.72 26.35
C VAL A 175 -7.07 0.34 27.82
N ASP A 176 -5.92 0.19 28.47
CA ASP A 176 -5.82 0.15 29.93
C ASP A 176 -5.73 1.59 30.45
N PRO A 177 -6.81 2.12 31.07
CA PRO A 177 -6.84 3.51 31.51
C PRO A 177 -5.85 3.80 32.66
N ASP A 178 -5.49 2.78 33.45
CA ASP A 178 -4.59 2.95 34.58
C ASP A 178 -3.11 3.10 34.13
N LYS A 179 -2.77 2.55 32.97
CA LYS A 179 -1.46 2.73 32.35
C LYS A 179 -1.36 3.94 31.44
N CYS A 180 -2.50 4.42 30.92
CA CYS A 180 -2.52 5.45 29.89
C CYS A 180 -2.08 6.80 30.44
N ILE A 181 -1.02 7.37 29.85
CA ILE A 181 -0.48 8.69 30.21
C ILE A 181 -1.00 9.84 29.34
N GLY A 182 -1.93 9.61 28.43
CA GLY A 182 -2.53 10.63 27.59
C GLY A 182 -1.60 11.27 26.54
N CYS A 183 -0.49 10.63 26.15
CA CYS A 183 0.54 11.19 25.27
C CYS A 183 0.13 11.43 23.80
N LYS A 184 -1.04 10.94 23.38
CA LYS A 184 -1.63 11.08 22.03
C LYS A 184 -0.90 10.39 20.88
N LEU A 185 0.19 9.66 21.09
CA LEU A 185 0.90 8.95 20.01
C LEU A 185 -0.01 7.96 19.27
N CYS A 186 -0.93 7.30 19.98
CA CYS A 186 -1.92 6.40 19.37
C CYS A 186 -2.88 7.13 18.42
N VAL A 187 -3.22 8.41 18.68
CA VAL A 187 -4.07 9.24 17.82
C VAL A 187 -3.34 9.56 16.50
N GLU A 188 -2.09 9.99 16.59
CA GLU A 188 -1.25 10.34 15.44
C GLU A 188 -0.95 9.13 14.55
N THR A 189 -0.79 7.97 15.19
CA THR A 189 -0.47 6.70 14.52
C THR A 189 -1.68 6.05 13.88
N CYS A 190 -2.92 6.31 14.37
CA CYS A 190 -4.13 5.64 13.91
C CYS A 190 -4.53 6.05 12.49
N PRO A 191 -4.47 5.14 11.49
CA PRO A 191 -4.82 5.48 10.11
C PRO A 191 -6.33 5.71 9.92
N SER A 192 -7.18 5.07 10.72
CA SER A 192 -8.64 5.20 10.68
C SER A 192 -9.19 6.28 11.61
N LYS A 193 -8.31 6.99 12.33
CA LYS A 193 -8.68 8.03 13.32
C LYS A 193 -9.70 7.56 14.37
N ALA A 194 -9.67 6.28 14.72
CA ALA A 194 -10.56 5.63 15.67
C ALA A 194 -10.22 5.94 17.14
N ILE A 195 -9.21 6.76 17.43
CA ILE A 195 -8.74 6.99 18.79
C ILE A 195 -8.82 8.49 19.09
N SER A 196 -9.44 8.81 20.21
CA SER A 196 -9.45 10.16 20.81
C SER A 196 -8.80 10.11 22.20
N VAL A 197 -8.32 11.26 22.69
CA VAL A 197 -7.71 11.36 24.03
C VAL A 197 -8.32 12.53 24.77
N ASN A 198 -8.98 12.21 25.88
CA ASN A 198 -9.48 13.18 26.84
C ASN A 198 -9.08 12.71 28.25
N GLY A 199 -7.86 13.08 28.68
CA GLY A 199 -7.20 12.48 29.83
C GLY A 199 -6.56 11.13 29.45
N THR A 200 -7.37 10.11 29.20
CA THR A 200 -6.97 8.79 28.70
C THR A 200 -7.40 8.59 27.24
N ALA A 201 -6.80 7.64 26.55
CA ALA A 201 -7.19 7.26 25.21
C ALA A 201 -8.53 6.50 25.22
N LEU A 202 -9.39 6.81 24.26
CA LEU A 202 -10.67 6.12 24.02
C LEU A 202 -10.68 5.64 22.57
N VAL A 203 -11.06 4.37 22.38
CA VAL A 203 -11.16 3.75 21.05
C VAL A 203 -12.63 3.70 20.65
N ASP A 204 -12.93 4.19 19.47
CA ASP A 204 -14.20 3.93 18.79
C ASP A 204 -14.08 2.58 18.06
N GLU A 205 -14.75 1.56 18.62
CA GLU A 205 -14.70 0.20 18.09
C GLU A 205 -15.28 0.10 16.68
N ALA A 206 -16.26 0.93 16.33
CA ALA A 206 -16.87 0.95 15.01
C ALA A 206 -15.92 1.51 13.94
N ALA A 207 -15.08 2.47 14.31
CA ALA A 207 -14.06 3.05 13.44
C ALA A 207 -12.74 2.26 13.47
N CYS A 208 -12.50 1.47 14.52
CA CYS A 208 -11.26 0.67 14.64
C CYS A 208 -11.22 -0.45 13.61
N LYS A 209 -10.10 -0.55 12.88
CA LYS A 209 -9.87 -1.58 11.85
C LYS A 209 -8.93 -2.72 12.31
N GLY A 210 -8.60 -2.76 13.58
CA GLY A 210 -7.83 -3.88 14.14
C GLY A 210 -6.38 -3.99 13.65
N CYS A 211 -5.79 -2.93 13.11
CA CYS A 211 -4.43 -3.00 12.55
C CYS A 211 -3.33 -3.20 13.60
N GLY A 212 -3.57 -2.79 14.85
CA GLY A 212 -2.66 -2.94 15.99
C GLY A 212 -1.46 -1.97 16.01
N THR A 213 -1.39 -1.01 15.07
CA THR A 213 -0.25 -0.07 14.99
C THR A 213 -0.15 0.82 16.22
N CYS A 214 -1.29 1.16 16.85
CA CYS A 214 -1.37 1.94 18.08
C CYS A 214 -0.82 1.18 19.31
N ALA A 215 -1.02 -0.13 19.39
CA ALA A 215 -0.45 -0.95 20.44
C ALA A 215 1.07 -0.91 20.39
N ALA A 216 1.65 -1.21 19.24
CA ALA A 216 3.11 -1.14 19.05
C ALA A 216 3.72 0.29 19.07
N ALA A 217 2.89 1.33 19.16
CA ALA A 217 3.34 2.71 19.31
C ALA A 217 3.18 3.24 20.73
N CYS A 218 2.54 2.47 21.62
CA CYS A 218 2.28 2.92 22.98
C CYS A 218 3.55 2.80 23.85
N PRO A 219 4.09 3.91 24.38
CA PRO A 219 5.37 3.87 25.10
C PRO A 219 5.26 3.28 26.51
N VAL A 220 4.05 3.01 26.97
CA VAL A 220 3.77 2.50 28.32
C VAL A 220 2.90 1.22 28.28
N ASP A 221 2.77 0.59 27.11
CA ASP A 221 2.00 -0.64 26.89
C ASP A 221 0.57 -0.57 27.45
N ALA A 222 -0.05 0.62 27.32
CA ALA A 222 -1.42 0.87 27.74
C ALA A 222 -2.45 0.47 26.68
N ILE A 223 -2.02 0.03 25.49
CA ILE A 223 -2.92 -0.38 24.41
C ILE A 223 -2.55 -1.78 23.96
N ASP A 224 -3.52 -2.67 23.98
CA ASP A 224 -3.40 -4.00 23.41
C ASP A 224 -4.56 -4.29 22.45
N MET A 225 -4.59 -5.47 21.85
CA MET A 225 -5.62 -5.90 20.91
C MET A 225 -6.48 -7.01 21.51
N THR A 226 -7.78 -7.04 21.21
CA THR A 226 -8.69 -8.11 21.64
C THR A 226 -8.27 -9.49 21.16
N LEU A 227 -7.75 -9.56 19.94
CA LEU A 227 -7.08 -10.72 19.35
C LEU A 227 -5.73 -10.26 18.80
N PHE A 228 -4.78 -11.17 18.73
CA PHE A 228 -3.37 -10.82 18.44
C PHE A 228 -2.78 -9.92 19.54
N SER A 229 -3.13 -10.21 20.79
CA SER A 229 -2.59 -9.49 21.95
C SER A 229 -1.09 -9.72 22.10
N ASP A 230 -0.44 -8.88 22.90
CA ASP A 230 0.99 -9.02 23.21
C ASP A 230 1.28 -10.41 23.78
N GLU A 231 0.48 -10.85 24.74
CA GLU A 231 0.65 -12.17 25.36
C GLU A 231 0.50 -13.32 24.34
N GLN A 232 -0.50 -13.24 23.45
CA GLN A 232 -0.70 -14.26 22.41
C GLN A 232 0.47 -14.30 21.42
N ILE A 233 1.02 -13.16 21.04
CA ILE A 233 2.16 -13.10 20.12
C ILE A 233 3.44 -13.60 20.83
N LEU A 234 3.70 -13.14 22.05
CA LEU A 234 4.85 -13.58 22.86
C LEU A 234 4.80 -15.08 23.15
N ALA A 235 3.62 -15.64 23.45
CA ALA A 235 3.44 -17.08 23.64
C ALA A 235 3.82 -17.86 22.36
N GLN A 236 3.42 -17.38 21.17
CA GLN A 236 3.80 -18.00 19.90
C GLN A 236 5.31 -17.92 19.66
N ILE A 237 5.93 -16.77 19.97
CA ILE A 237 7.40 -16.61 19.85
C ILE A 237 8.11 -17.61 20.76
N ARG A 238 7.71 -17.68 22.03
CA ARG A 238 8.32 -18.60 23.00
C ARG A 238 8.14 -20.07 22.62
N ALA A 239 6.95 -20.43 22.14
CA ALA A 239 6.70 -21.78 21.65
C ALA A 239 7.56 -22.12 20.41
N ALA A 240 7.68 -21.19 19.47
CA ALA A 240 8.47 -21.37 18.27
C ALA A 240 9.98 -21.49 18.58
N THR A 241 10.49 -20.69 19.52
CA THR A 241 11.91 -20.70 19.91
C THR A 241 12.27 -21.86 20.85
N ALA A 242 11.30 -22.39 21.61
CA ALA A 242 11.49 -23.59 22.44
C ALA A 242 11.72 -24.86 21.61
N VAL A 243 11.08 -24.93 20.43
CA VAL A 243 11.22 -26.06 19.48
C VAL A 243 12.00 -25.56 18.26
N LYS A 244 13.28 -25.32 18.46
CA LYS A 244 14.17 -24.87 17.35
C LYS A 244 14.16 -25.87 16.21
N GLY A 245 14.00 -25.35 14.99
CA GLY A 245 14.14 -26.13 13.76
C GLY A 245 15.58 -26.18 13.28
N ASP A 246 15.75 -26.42 11.99
CA ASP A 246 17.05 -26.42 11.34
C ASP A 246 17.71 -25.03 11.42
N TYR A 247 19.03 -25.03 11.51
CA TYR A 247 19.84 -23.80 11.43
C TYR A 247 19.90 -23.29 9.99
N PRO A 248 19.80 -21.97 9.73
CA PRO A 248 19.45 -20.91 10.69
C PRO A 248 17.96 -20.92 11.01
N PHE A 249 17.58 -20.64 12.28
CA PHE A 249 16.20 -20.59 12.70
C PHE A 249 15.62 -19.17 12.61
N ILE A 250 14.49 -19.01 11.92
CA ILE A 250 13.87 -17.73 11.63
C ILE A 250 12.47 -17.64 12.23
N VAL A 251 12.17 -16.55 12.92
CA VAL A 251 10.79 -16.14 13.27
C VAL A 251 10.30 -15.14 12.24
N GLY A 252 9.20 -15.46 11.56
CA GLY A 252 8.63 -14.63 10.49
C GLY A 252 7.30 -14.00 10.91
N PHE A 253 7.22 -12.67 11.00
CA PHE A 253 5.96 -11.94 11.18
C PHE A 253 5.37 -11.60 9.81
N LEU A 254 4.22 -12.19 9.47
CA LEU A 254 3.58 -12.02 8.18
C LEU A 254 2.25 -11.29 8.32
N CYS A 255 2.08 -10.21 7.55
CA CYS A 255 0.81 -9.48 7.47
C CYS A 255 -0.29 -10.37 6.90
N ASN A 256 -1.44 -10.41 7.58
CA ASN A 256 -2.60 -11.21 7.20
C ASN A 256 -3.05 -10.98 5.75
N TRP A 257 -3.06 -9.73 5.30
CA TRP A 257 -3.69 -9.32 4.04
C TRP A 257 -2.82 -9.53 2.80
N CYS A 258 -1.51 -9.59 2.98
CA CYS A 258 -0.58 -9.71 1.87
C CYS A 258 0.40 -10.88 2.04
N SER A 259 1.38 -10.77 2.91
CA SER A 259 2.47 -11.75 2.98
C SER A 259 2.04 -13.12 3.49
N TYR A 260 1.06 -13.20 4.40
CA TYR A 260 0.50 -14.46 4.85
C TYR A 260 -0.28 -15.15 3.72
N ALA A 261 -1.11 -14.37 2.98
CA ALA A 261 -1.79 -14.86 1.80
C ALA A 261 -0.78 -15.23 0.67
N GLY A 262 0.33 -14.50 0.54
CA GLY A 262 1.42 -14.84 -0.36
C GLY A 262 2.13 -16.16 0.02
N ALA A 263 2.29 -16.41 1.32
CA ALA A 263 2.82 -17.68 1.82
C ALA A 263 1.85 -18.86 1.54
N ASP A 264 0.55 -18.63 1.72
CA ASP A 264 -0.50 -19.60 1.37
C ASP A 264 -0.51 -19.89 -0.13
N LEU A 265 -0.41 -18.85 -0.97
CA LEU A 265 -0.26 -19.00 -2.42
C LEU A 265 0.99 -19.79 -2.79
N ALA A 266 2.13 -19.53 -2.13
CA ALA A 266 3.34 -20.32 -2.37
C ALA A 266 3.12 -21.81 -2.07
N GLY A 267 2.44 -22.11 -0.96
CA GLY A 267 2.08 -23.49 -0.59
C GLY A 267 1.15 -24.14 -1.60
N THR A 268 0.06 -23.49 -1.97
CA THR A 268 -0.92 -24.01 -2.94
C THR A 268 -0.33 -24.15 -4.34
N SER A 269 0.61 -23.27 -4.71
CA SER A 269 1.36 -23.34 -5.98
C SER A 269 2.56 -24.30 -5.91
N ARG A 270 2.80 -24.98 -4.79
CA ARG A 270 3.93 -25.91 -4.55
C ARG A 270 5.31 -25.27 -4.77
N ILE A 271 5.42 -23.97 -4.50
CA ILE A 271 6.69 -23.23 -4.56
C ILE A 271 7.51 -23.60 -3.32
N GLN A 272 8.65 -24.25 -3.52
CA GLN A 272 9.50 -24.69 -2.43
C GLN A 272 10.34 -23.53 -1.88
N TYR A 273 10.39 -23.42 -0.55
CA TYR A 273 11.34 -22.57 0.17
C TYR A 273 11.77 -23.25 1.48
N PRO A 274 12.89 -22.86 2.10
CA PRO A 274 13.42 -23.54 3.28
C PRO A 274 12.45 -23.56 4.45
N THR A 275 12.44 -24.67 5.20
CA THR A 275 11.58 -24.90 6.38
C THR A 275 12.07 -24.19 7.63
N ASN A 276 13.11 -23.41 7.53
CA ASN A 276 13.79 -22.68 8.62
C ASN A 276 12.93 -21.63 9.29
N MET A 277 11.83 -21.19 8.65
CA MET A 277 10.99 -20.09 9.14
C MET A 277 9.73 -20.63 9.84
N ARG A 278 9.46 -20.12 11.05
CA ARG A 278 8.17 -20.26 11.75
C ARG A 278 7.40 -18.95 11.62
N THR A 279 6.20 -19.02 11.05
CA THR A 279 5.38 -17.85 10.76
C THR A 279 4.46 -17.52 11.90
N ILE A 280 4.45 -16.27 12.31
CA ILE A 280 3.49 -15.65 13.23
C ILE A 280 2.66 -14.67 12.42
N ARG A 281 1.37 -14.92 12.33
CA ARG A 281 0.43 -14.05 11.64
C ARG A 281 0.11 -12.82 12.48
N VAL A 282 0.18 -11.63 11.88
CA VAL A 282 -0.26 -10.36 12.46
C VAL A 282 -1.23 -9.68 11.50
N MET A 283 -2.21 -8.94 12.02
CA MET A 283 -3.17 -8.24 11.16
C MET A 283 -2.49 -7.24 10.23
N CYS A 284 -1.53 -6.49 10.74
CA CYS A 284 -0.66 -5.60 9.99
C CYS A 284 0.78 -5.69 10.52
N VAL A 285 1.79 -5.52 9.68
CA VAL A 285 3.18 -5.42 10.16
C VAL A 285 3.38 -4.21 11.08
N GLY A 286 2.50 -3.20 11.00
CA GLY A 286 2.44 -2.11 11.96
C GLY A 286 2.19 -2.56 13.41
N ARG A 287 1.71 -3.78 13.64
CA ARG A 287 1.56 -4.40 14.97
C ARG A 287 2.87 -4.97 15.52
N VAL A 288 3.86 -5.19 14.67
CA VAL A 288 5.13 -5.77 15.12
C VAL A 288 5.86 -4.77 16.00
N ASP A 289 5.85 -5.08 17.29
CA ASP A 289 6.58 -4.33 18.30
C ASP A 289 8.06 -4.71 18.29
N PRO A 290 9.00 -3.78 18.51
CA PRO A 290 10.40 -4.09 18.72
C PRO A 290 10.65 -5.15 19.80
N ALA A 291 9.84 -5.15 20.86
CA ALA A 291 9.93 -6.14 21.93
C ALA A 291 9.72 -7.59 21.41
N PHE A 292 8.85 -7.81 20.44
CA PHE A 292 8.66 -9.13 19.83
C PHE A 292 9.90 -9.62 19.09
N VAL A 293 10.57 -8.70 18.38
CA VAL A 293 11.81 -9.02 17.67
C VAL A 293 12.92 -9.37 18.66
N ILE A 294 13.05 -8.57 19.71
CA ILE A 294 14.03 -8.81 20.78
C ILE A 294 13.75 -10.14 21.48
N GLU A 295 12.49 -10.43 21.81
CA GLU A 295 12.12 -11.70 22.46
C GLU A 295 12.43 -12.91 21.56
N ALA A 296 12.21 -12.80 20.25
CA ALA A 296 12.55 -13.87 19.30
C ALA A 296 14.09 -14.10 19.25
N LEU A 297 14.89 -13.03 19.18
CA LEU A 297 16.36 -13.14 19.17
C LEU A 297 16.88 -13.68 20.51
N LYS A 298 16.36 -13.20 21.65
CA LYS A 298 16.66 -13.73 22.99
C LYS A 298 16.30 -15.21 23.13
N GLY A 299 15.20 -15.63 22.54
CA GLY A 299 14.79 -17.03 22.49
C GLY A 299 15.67 -17.92 21.61
N GLY A 300 16.62 -17.30 20.89
CA GLY A 300 17.62 -17.99 20.08
C GLY A 300 17.21 -18.16 18.61
N ALA A 301 16.34 -17.30 18.10
CA ALA A 301 16.16 -17.16 16.64
C ALA A 301 17.41 -16.52 16.04
N ASP A 302 17.94 -17.09 14.97
CA ASP A 302 19.10 -16.57 14.25
C ASP A 302 18.75 -15.33 13.44
N GLY A 303 17.49 -15.22 13.05
CA GLY A 303 16.97 -14.06 12.34
C GLY A 303 15.47 -13.84 12.53
N VAL A 304 15.03 -12.60 12.29
CA VAL A 304 13.62 -12.23 12.31
C VAL A 304 13.26 -11.60 10.96
N LEU A 305 12.26 -12.19 10.29
CA LEU A 305 11.72 -11.70 9.04
C LEU A 305 10.39 -10.98 9.31
N ILE A 306 10.26 -9.75 8.84
CA ILE A 306 9.02 -8.98 8.90
C ILE A 306 8.55 -8.76 7.46
N SER A 307 7.38 -9.28 7.10
CA SER A 307 6.87 -9.17 5.74
C SER A 307 5.49 -8.54 5.69
N GLY A 308 5.38 -7.47 4.92
CA GLY A 308 4.17 -6.66 4.79
C GLY A 308 3.81 -6.28 3.38
N CYS A 309 2.68 -5.57 3.23
CA CYS A 309 2.25 -5.01 1.95
C CYS A 309 3.31 -4.06 1.40
N ARG A 310 3.41 -3.95 0.08
CA ARG A 310 4.29 -2.97 -0.58
C ARG A 310 4.03 -1.55 -0.06
N LEU A 311 5.06 -0.73 -0.06
CA LEU A 311 4.92 0.68 0.34
C LEU A 311 3.92 1.37 -0.61
N GLY A 312 2.94 2.06 -0.01
CA GLY A 312 1.81 2.65 -0.74
C GLY A 312 0.61 1.73 -0.94
N GLU A 313 0.71 0.41 -0.68
CA GLU A 313 -0.36 -0.58 -0.87
C GLU A 313 -0.84 -1.21 0.45
N CYS A 314 -0.53 -0.60 1.59
CA CYS A 314 -0.91 -1.15 2.89
C CYS A 314 -2.43 -1.20 3.03
N HIS A 315 -2.98 -2.36 3.39
CA HIS A 315 -4.42 -2.53 3.64
C HIS A 315 -4.98 -1.53 4.67
N TYR A 316 -4.14 -1.09 5.60
CA TYR A 316 -4.44 -0.08 6.61
C TYR A 316 -3.72 1.26 6.34
N ASN A 317 -3.37 1.53 5.11
CA ASN A 317 -2.74 2.75 4.55
C ASN A 317 -1.31 3.01 4.99
N ARG A 318 -0.99 3.00 6.29
CA ARG A 318 0.29 3.48 6.81
C ARG A 318 1.05 2.48 7.68
N GLY A 319 0.48 1.31 7.98
CA GLY A 319 1.09 0.33 8.90
C GLY A 319 2.46 -0.17 8.45
N ASN A 320 2.68 -0.33 7.14
CA ASN A 320 3.97 -0.72 6.58
C ASN A 320 5.04 0.38 6.74
N TYR A 321 4.69 1.66 6.57
CA TYR A 321 5.60 2.78 6.82
C TYR A 321 6.00 2.86 8.31
N GLN A 322 5.03 2.67 9.22
CA GLN A 322 5.28 2.65 10.65
C GLN A 322 6.21 1.49 11.05
N ALA A 323 5.96 0.30 10.50
CA ALA A 323 6.84 -0.86 10.69
C ALA A 323 8.25 -0.59 10.17
N TYR A 324 8.37 -0.01 8.98
CA TYR A 324 9.67 0.33 8.39
C TYR A 324 10.47 1.26 9.31
N GLN A 325 9.86 2.35 9.76
CA GLN A 325 10.53 3.32 10.64
C GLN A 325 10.99 2.66 11.95
N ARG A 326 10.13 1.86 12.61
CA ARG A 326 10.49 1.14 13.84
C ARG A 326 11.63 0.15 13.62
N VAL A 327 11.62 -0.59 12.52
CA VAL A 327 12.68 -1.54 12.20
C VAL A 327 14.01 -0.82 11.97
N GLN A 328 14.03 0.35 11.33
CA GLN A 328 15.28 1.12 11.17
C GLN A 328 15.84 1.57 12.52
N VAL A 329 14.98 2.08 13.41
CA VAL A 329 15.42 2.45 14.77
C VAL A 329 15.92 1.23 15.54
N LEU A 330 15.19 0.12 15.49
CA LEU A 330 15.57 -1.14 16.14
C LEU A 330 16.93 -1.65 15.66
N LYS A 331 17.22 -1.57 14.36
CA LYS A 331 18.50 -1.96 13.80
C LYS A 331 19.67 -1.16 14.41
N GLY A 332 19.49 0.15 14.59
CA GLY A 332 20.51 0.97 15.27
C GLY A 332 20.70 0.58 16.74
N VAL A 333 19.62 0.20 17.44
CA VAL A 333 19.71 -0.29 18.82
C VAL A 333 20.45 -1.64 18.89
N LEU A 334 20.13 -2.57 17.98
CA LEU A 334 20.79 -3.89 17.92
C LEU A 334 22.29 -3.75 17.64
N GLU A 335 22.66 -2.88 16.71
CA GLU A 335 24.07 -2.56 16.41
C GLU A 335 24.79 -2.02 17.65
N GLY A 336 24.14 -1.10 18.39
CA GLY A 336 24.68 -0.52 19.62
C GLY A 336 24.93 -1.54 20.75
N VAL A 337 24.20 -2.68 20.74
CA VAL A 337 24.40 -3.78 21.71
C VAL A 337 25.21 -4.95 21.13
N GLY A 338 25.83 -4.79 19.95
CA GLY A 338 26.72 -5.78 19.34
C GLY A 338 25.99 -6.91 18.60
N ILE A 339 24.70 -6.76 18.30
CA ILE A 339 23.96 -7.72 17.47
C ILE A 339 23.90 -7.19 16.03
N ASN A 340 24.31 -8.05 15.07
CA ASN A 340 24.29 -7.67 13.66
C ASN A 340 22.86 -7.27 13.22
N PRO A 341 22.64 -6.01 12.76
CA PRO A 341 21.33 -5.53 12.34
C PRO A 341 20.76 -6.27 11.12
N GLY A 342 21.59 -6.99 10.37
CA GLY A 342 21.19 -7.86 9.27
C GLY A 342 20.32 -9.05 9.69
N ARG A 343 20.34 -9.42 10.99
CA ARG A 343 19.47 -10.47 11.55
C ARG A 343 17.99 -10.08 11.57
N VAL A 344 17.67 -8.80 11.39
CA VAL A 344 16.29 -8.31 11.24
C VAL A 344 16.09 -7.84 9.81
N LYS A 345 15.26 -8.56 9.07
CA LYS A 345 14.96 -8.27 7.66
C LYS A 345 13.51 -7.87 7.50
N ILE A 346 13.26 -6.77 6.80
CA ILE A 346 11.93 -6.37 6.36
C ILE A 346 11.83 -6.54 4.85
N ILE A 347 10.74 -7.16 4.39
CA ILE A 347 10.45 -7.36 2.97
C ILE A 347 9.01 -6.95 2.65
N TRP A 348 8.78 -6.67 1.39
CA TRP A 348 7.47 -6.28 0.88
C TRP A 348 6.98 -7.32 -0.12
N CYS A 349 5.77 -7.84 0.13
CA CYS A 349 5.18 -8.91 -0.67
C CYS A 349 3.67 -8.73 -0.77
N ALA A 350 3.13 -8.70 -1.96
CA ALA A 350 1.69 -8.72 -2.19
C ALA A 350 1.12 -10.15 -2.05
N ALA A 351 -0.19 -10.26 -1.89
CA ALA A 351 -0.88 -11.56 -1.77
C ALA A 351 -0.67 -12.48 -2.99
N SER A 352 -0.44 -11.91 -4.16
CA SER A 352 -0.17 -12.65 -5.41
C SER A 352 1.30 -12.99 -5.64
N GLU A 353 2.19 -12.69 -4.69
CA GLU A 353 3.65 -12.75 -4.88
C GLU A 353 4.34 -13.83 -4.02
N GLY A 354 3.73 -15.02 -3.95
CA GLY A 354 4.30 -16.16 -3.22
C GLY A 354 5.71 -16.55 -3.66
N GLU A 355 6.05 -16.36 -4.94
CA GLU A 355 7.39 -16.60 -5.47
C GLU A 355 8.42 -15.60 -4.94
N ILE A 356 8.04 -14.32 -4.81
CA ILE A 356 8.89 -13.28 -4.22
C ILE A 356 9.17 -13.60 -2.76
N LEU A 357 8.14 -13.97 -1.98
CA LEU A 357 8.31 -14.40 -0.60
C LEU A 357 9.30 -15.55 -0.49
N ALA A 358 9.10 -16.62 -1.29
CA ALA A 358 9.97 -17.78 -1.29
C ALA A 358 11.42 -17.44 -1.66
N LYS A 359 11.63 -16.56 -2.64
CA LYS A 359 12.94 -16.05 -3.04
C LYS A 359 13.63 -15.31 -1.90
N GLU A 360 12.91 -14.40 -1.23
CA GLU A 360 13.46 -13.60 -0.15
C GLU A 360 13.77 -14.44 1.10
N VAL A 361 12.96 -15.46 1.40
CA VAL A 361 13.26 -16.41 2.48
C VAL A 361 14.55 -17.19 2.17
N ARG A 362 14.69 -17.73 0.95
CA ARG A 362 15.92 -18.41 0.52
C ARG A 362 17.15 -17.50 0.62
N LYS A 363 16.99 -16.24 0.25
CA LYS A 363 18.07 -15.24 0.35
C LYS A 363 18.45 -14.98 1.80
N PHE A 364 17.46 -14.82 2.67
CA PHE A 364 17.68 -14.53 4.09
C PHE A 364 18.33 -15.71 4.83
N VAL A 365 17.95 -16.93 4.51
CA VAL A 365 18.63 -18.13 5.06
C VAL A 365 20.13 -18.10 4.75
N ARG A 366 20.52 -17.83 3.51
CA ARG A 366 21.93 -17.74 3.12
C ARG A 366 22.67 -16.58 3.83
N GLU A 367 22.03 -15.42 3.93
CA GLU A 367 22.61 -14.28 4.66
C GLU A 367 22.87 -14.63 6.12
N LEU A 368 21.99 -15.40 6.77
CA LEU A 368 22.15 -15.85 8.16
C LEU A 368 23.22 -16.95 8.29
N GLU A 369 23.32 -17.85 7.30
CA GLU A 369 24.40 -18.85 7.27
C GLU A 369 25.78 -18.18 7.21
N GLU A 370 25.93 -17.11 6.44
CA GLU A 370 27.15 -16.30 6.35
C GLU A 370 27.47 -15.56 7.67
N MET A 371 26.44 -15.13 8.39
CA MET A 371 26.59 -14.45 9.69
C MET A 371 26.94 -15.40 10.85
N GLY A 372 26.66 -16.69 10.71
CA GLY A 372 26.77 -17.67 11.78
C GLY A 372 25.63 -17.60 12.81
N PRO A 373 25.57 -18.54 13.77
CA PRO A 373 24.55 -18.59 14.81
C PRO A 373 24.49 -17.32 15.65
N ILE A 374 23.31 -16.97 16.18
CA ILE A 374 23.15 -15.82 17.07
C ILE A 374 24.06 -15.97 18.30
N GLY A 375 24.69 -14.89 18.73
CA GLY A 375 25.62 -14.86 19.84
C GLY A 375 27.09 -15.12 19.47
N THR A 376 27.39 -15.52 18.25
CA THR A 376 28.80 -15.57 17.78
C THR A 376 29.44 -14.16 17.72
N GLU A 377 28.62 -13.17 17.49
CA GLU A 377 29.02 -11.76 17.39
C GLU A 377 29.36 -11.15 18.77
N LEU A 378 28.73 -11.65 19.83
CA LEU A 378 28.96 -11.18 21.21
C LEU A 378 30.27 -11.73 21.81
N ARG A 379 30.93 -12.65 21.13
CA ARG A 379 32.29 -13.08 21.46
C ARG A 379 33.26 -12.13 20.77
N SER A 380 33.46 -10.93 21.35
CA SER A 380 34.59 -10.09 20.98
C SER A 380 35.85 -10.92 21.13
N PRO A 381 36.84 -10.83 20.21
CA PRO A 381 38.16 -11.33 20.49
C PRO A 381 38.59 -10.66 21.80
N GLU A 382 39.05 -11.46 22.75
CA GLU A 382 39.65 -10.98 23.98
C GLU A 382 40.57 -9.82 23.61
N ALA A 383 40.29 -8.63 24.15
CA ALA A 383 41.22 -7.57 24.08
C ALA A 383 42.52 -8.13 24.71
N GLU A 384 43.51 -8.44 23.90
CA GLU A 384 44.83 -8.72 24.34
C GLU A 384 45.24 -7.50 25.17
N VAL A 385 45.13 -7.64 26.49
CA VAL A 385 45.75 -6.70 27.43
C VAL A 385 47.23 -6.82 27.13
N PRO A 386 47.89 -5.79 26.60
CA PRO A 386 49.36 -5.85 26.43
C PRO A 386 49.95 -6.12 27.80
N ALA A 387 50.61 -7.27 27.92
CA ALA A 387 51.38 -7.62 29.11
C ALA A 387 52.32 -6.45 29.40
N GLY A 388 52.02 -5.75 30.47
CA GLY A 388 52.87 -4.65 30.95
C GLY A 388 54.28 -5.16 31.18
N GLY A 389 55.20 -4.70 30.33
CA GLY A 389 56.62 -4.89 30.56
C GLY A 389 57.01 -4.21 31.87
N GLY A 390 57.46 -5.01 32.84
CA GLY A 390 58.09 -4.52 34.02
C GLY A 390 59.44 -3.90 33.68
N HIS A 391 59.66 -2.74 34.24
CA HIS A 391 60.89 -2.26 34.75
C HIS A 391 60.65 -1.17 35.79
#